data_e79492650d3cd59fb5920255c78c41a2
#
_entry.id   e79492650d3cd59fb5920255c78c41a2
#
_cell.length_a   1.000
_cell.length_b   1.000
_cell.length_c   1.000
_cell.angle_alpha   90.00
_cell.angle_beta   90.00
_cell.angle_gamma   90.00
#
_symmetry.space_group_name_H-M   'P 1'
#
loop_
_entity.id
_entity.type
_entity.pdbx_description
1 polymer ?
#
loop_
_entity_poly.entity_id
_entity_poly.type
_entity_poly.pdbx_seq_one_letter_code
_entity_poly.pdbx_strand_id
1 'polypeptide(L)'
;MRKTVLLLVAAALLFACNKADMERVEQLQQELDGLQRQAPPEVPAAVDAVVDQLSPFAFSFDKKRYGVDAGATVTINYTLPDAAAVEVTPVQGWEVSVSSSGASGQIVITAPDPASPAELTVTARCADGRCAAALLPLMVRDPYTDATRTTFKTMGYRGFKNHMATLENFRKLADAGVNIITVETDEGSFMHQLDLAAQVGMKCVPVVWYWAEQYDRDPVNYKGLDNMINMLKDHPATFAYHIYDEPSTQLIPSLKLRKEKIEDLDPAHPVYINLGPDASSDFFGVPTFQEYVESFIRDCGVKFLSYDMYPCRPETDPHYPDGIVGYWWKCNEIVTSLTKKYGIPWWGFAASCWIDREENLFAKPTVENLRLQVYSNLAYGAQLIQYFVILQYGGTSYAPLMADGTWNEEAYGTLKDFNTELHRRGWVFDGCTMEKVRHTPQVPAWSLCLSEYDLPAEIASLDFEGSSLVSFIENSGNRYITIGNRSVKDKLTIKAVFNDMVYTIARDGLFVEQPTGPARFVLDEGDMLVIKYR
;
A
#
# COMPACT_ATOMS: atom_id res chain seq x y z
N MET A 1 -12.80 14.85 3.31
CA MET A 1 -12.31 14.99 4.68
C MET A 1 -12.48 16.38 5.27
N ARG A 2 -11.87 17.46 4.75
CA ARG A 2 -12.15 18.81 5.27
C ARG A 2 -13.65 19.16 5.37
N LYS A 3 -14.45 18.73 4.41
CA LYS A 3 -15.91 18.94 4.43
C LYS A 3 -16.61 18.07 5.47
N THR A 4 -16.15 16.86 5.72
CA THR A 4 -16.74 15.89 6.64
C THR A 4 -16.55 16.30 8.08
N VAL A 5 -15.34 16.72 8.42
CA VAL A 5 -15.02 17.23 9.76
C VAL A 5 -15.67 18.59 10.01
N LEU A 6 -15.73 19.46 9.01
CA LEU A 6 -16.50 20.71 9.11
C LEU A 6 -18.00 20.46 9.33
N LEU A 7 -18.56 19.40 8.76
CA LEU A 7 -19.96 18.99 8.98
C LEU A 7 -20.19 18.47 10.41
N LEU A 8 -19.23 17.68 10.97
CA LEU A 8 -19.28 17.22 12.36
C LEU A 8 -19.29 18.39 13.34
N VAL A 9 -18.37 19.32 13.16
CA VAL A 9 -18.30 20.51 14.00
C VAL A 9 -19.49 21.42 13.76
N ALA A 10 -19.96 21.56 12.53
CA ALA A 10 -21.16 22.31 12.22
C ALA A 10 -22.43 21.64 12.81
N ALA A 11 -22.52 20.30 12.78
CA ALA A 11 -23.59 19.56 13.44
C ALA A 11 -23.53 19.71 14.96
N ALA A 12 -22.34 19.61 15.57
CA ALA A 12 -22.15 19.83 17.00
C ALA A 12 -22.45 21.29 17.41
N LEU A 13 -22.08 22.27 16.58
CA LEU A 13 -22.39 23.68 16.78
C LEU A 13 -23.92 23.97 16.69
N LEU A 14 -24.64 23.28 15.82
CA LEU A 14 -26.08 23.41 15.68
C LEU A 14 -26.87 22.84 16.88
N PHE A 15 -26.24 21.93 17.67
CA PHE A 15 -26.87 21.20 18.76
C PHE A 15 -26.21 21.45 20.13
N ALA A 16 -25.19 22.32 20.22
CA ALA A 16 -24.61 22.71 21.50
C ALA A 16 -25.67 23.41 22.36
N CYS A 17 -25.93 22.85 23.53
CA CYS A 17 -27.07 23.22 24.36
C CYS A 17 -26.75 24.31 25.39
N ASN A 18 -25.46 24.61 25.60
CA ASN A 18 -25.01 25.65 26.54
C ASN A 18 -23.63 26.23 26.13
N LYS A 19 -23.22 27.32 26.82
CA LYS A 19 -21.96 28.03 26.52
C LYS A 19 -20.70 27.16 26.71
N ALA A 20 -20.69 26.27 27.69
CA ALA A 20 -19.56 25.39 27.98
C ALA A 20 -19.35 24.34 26.87
N ASP A 21 -20.44 23.85 26.27
CA ASP A 21 -20.39 22.92 25.14
C ASP A 21 -19.83 23.63 23.88
N MET A 22 -20.20 24.90 23.68
CA MET A 22 -19.67 25.71 22.56
C MET A 22 -18.16 25.98 22.72
N GLU A 23 -17.71 26.37 23.92
CA GLU A 23 -16.29 26.58 24.20
C GLU A 23 -15.49 25.27 24.01
N ARG A 24 -16.06 24.14 24.37
CA ARG A 24 -15.44 22.82 24.17
C ARG A 24 -15.39 22.42 22.70
N VAL A 25 -16.44 22.71 21.92
CA VAL A 25 -16.47 22.51 20.47
C VAL A 25 -15.39 23.33 19.76
N GLU A 26 -15.22 24.61 20.14
CA GLU A 26 -14.17 25.48 19.59
C GLU A 26 -12.75 24.97 19.91
N GLN A 27 -12.56 24.46 21.15
CA GLN A 27 -11.30 23.89 21.60
C GLN A 27 -10.94 22.61 20.80
N LEU A 28 -11.91 21.72 20.64
CA LEU A 28 -11.76 20.48 19.87
C LEU A 28 -11.59 20.76 18.36
N GLN A 29 -12.18 21.83 17.84
CA GLN A 29 -11.94 22.27 16.47
C GLN A 29 -10.48 22.68 16.28
N GLN A 30 -9.90 23.44 17.24
CA GLN A 30 -8.50 23.84 17.17
C GLN A 30 -7.55 22.64 17.32
N GLU A 31 -7.86 21.68 18.19
CA GLU A 31 -7.11 20.43 18.33
C GLU A 31 -7.19 19.60 17.06
N LEU A 32 -8.38 19.50 16.46
CA LEU A 32 -8.61 18.78 15.22
C LEU A 32 -7.89 19.40 14.03
N ASP A 33 -7.90 20.73 13.90
CA ASP A 33 -7.13 21.46 12.88
C ASP A 33 -5.62 21.28 13.08
N GLY A 34 -5.19 21.10 14.33
CA GLY A 34 -3.81 20.75 14.69
C GLY A 34 -3.44 19.32 14.24
N LEU A 35 -4.31 18.35 14.51
CA LEU A 35 -4.14 16.96 14.12
C LEU A 35 -4.20 16.77 12.60
N GLN A 36 -5.05 17.53 11.90
CA GLN A 36 -5.15 17.50 10.44
C GLN A 36 -3.91 18.02 9.71
N ARG A 37 -3.08 18.83 10.40
CA ARG A 37 -1.79 19.26 9.86
C ARG A 37 -0.68 18.23 10.08
N GLN A 38 -0.92 17.23 10.93
CA GLN A 38 0.08 16.26 11.36
C GLN A 38 -0.27 14.81 11.01
N ALA A 39 -1.53 14.48 10.73
CA ALA A 39 -1.98 13.12 10.45
C ALA A 39 -2.48 12.97 9.01
N PRO A 40 -2.22 11.82 8.36
CA PRO A 40 -2.95 11.47 7.16
C PRO A 40 -4.42 11.25 7.50
N PRO A 41 -5.27 11.28 6.50
CA PRO A 41 -6.68 11.06 6.69
C PRO A 41 -7.02 9.61 7.05
N GLU A 42 -6.80 9.21 8.27
CA GLU A 42 -7.43 8.04 8.87
C GLU A 42 -8.87 8.39 9.24
N VAL A 43 -9.72 7.98 8.38
CA VAL A 43 -11.04 8.56 8.33
C VAL A 43 -11.99 8.10 9.43
N PRO A 44 -12.10 6.83 9.87
CA PRO A 44 -13.18 6.48 10.81
C PRO A 44 -12.81 6.52 12.29
N ALA A 45 -11.58 6.12 12.66
CA ALA A 45 -11.18 6.06 14.06
C ALA A 45 -11.02 7.46 14.69
N ALA A 46 -10.56 8.44 13.91
CA ALA A 46 -10.43 9.82 14.37
C ALA A 46 -11.77 10.52 14.56
N VAL A 47 -12.78 10.16 13.73
CA VAL A 47 -14.14 10.71 13.85
C VAL A 47 -14.85 10.14 15.07
N ASP A 48 -14.76 8.83 15.30
CA ASP A 48 -15.31 8.19 16.50
C ASP A 48 -14.68 8.76 17.77
N ALA A 49 -13.36 8.98 17.79
CA ALA A 49 -12.65 9.57 18.91
C ALA A 49 -13.05 11.03 19.18
N VAL A 50 -13.30 11.80 18.13
CA VAL A 50 -13.75 13.21 18.29
C VAL A 50 -15.18 13.27 18.83
N VAL A 51 -16.08 12.40 18.37
CA VAL A 51 -17.46 12.34 18.89
C VAL A 51 -17.46 11.91 20.37
N ASP A 52 -16.65 10.91 20.74
CA ASP A 52 -16.51 10.47 22.13
C ASP A 52 -15.95 11.57 23.06
N GLN A 53 -15.11 12.46 22.53
CA GLN A 53 -14.54 13.60 23.27
C GLN A 53 -15.51 14.78 23.42
N LEU A 54 -16.49 14.92 22.52
CA LEU A 54 -17.46 16.00 22.55
C LEU A 54 -18.50 15.84 23.65
N SER A 55 -18.75 14.60 24.10
CA SER A 55 -19.75 14.34 25.16
C SER A 55 -19.49 13.01 25.85
N PRO A 56 -19.65 12.91 27.20
CA PRO A 56 -19.72 11.64 27.88
C PRO A 56 -20.99 10.84 27.53
N PHE A 57 -21.90 11.44 26.80
CA PHE A 57 -23.10 10.83 26.25
C PHE A 57 -22.83 10.55 24.76
N ALA A 58 -22.53 9.31 24.41
CA ALA A 58 -22.12 8.91 23.07
C ALA A 58 -22.88 7.68 22.58
N PHE A 59 -22.98 7.55 21.24
CA PHE A 59 -23.52 6.36 20.60
C PHE A 59 -22.53 5.19 20.67
N SER A 60 -23.07 3.99 20.89
CA SER A 60 -22.40 2.74 20.57
C SER A 60 -23.16 2.04 19.44
N PHE A 61 -22.48 1.78 18.34
CA PHE A 61 -23.04 1.09 17.17
C PHE A 61 -22.55 -0.35 17.12
N ASP A 62 -23.37 -1.24 16.53
CA ASP A 62 -23.01 -2.66 16.36
C ASP A 62 -21.84 -2.87 15.38
N LYS A 63 -21.56 -1.90 14.49
CA LYS A 63 -20.41 -1.88 13.57
C LYS A 63 -19.84 -0.46 13.45
N LYS A 64 -18.55 -0.36 13.15
CA LYS A 64 -17.88 0.92 12.86
C LYS A 64 -18.10 1.39 11.43
N ARG A 65 -18.49 0.50 10.51
CA ARG A 65 -18.75 0.78 9.09
C ARG A 65 -19.87 -0.10 8.59
N TYR A 66 -20.63 0.42 7.64
CA TYR A 66 -21.72 -0.29 7.02
C TYR A 66 -21.53 -0.27 5.51
N GLY A 67 -21.43 -1.46 4.89
CA GLY A 67 -21.48 -1.63 3.45
C GLY A 67 -22.92 -1.85 3.01
N VAL A 68 -23.35 -1.15 1.96
CA VAL A 68 -24.70 -1.24 1.41
C VAL A 68 -24.60 -1.47 -0.10
N ASP A 69 -25.33 -2.46 -0.61
CA ASP A 69 -25.46 -2.66 -2.06
C ASP A 69 -26.47 -1.65 -2.63
N ALA A 70 -26.32 -1.28 -3.91
CA ALA A 70 -27.26 -0.40 -4.59
C ALA A 70 -28.69 -0.98 -4.51
N GLY A 71 -29.66 -0.16 -4.16
CA GLY A 71 -31.06 -0.57 -3.96
C GLY A 71 -31.32 -1.43 -2.71
N ALA A 72 -30.29 -1.82 -1.96
CA ALA A 72 -30.44 -2.67 -0.79
C ALA A 72 -30.71 -1.88 0.50
N THR A 73 -31.21 -2.59 1.50
CA THR A 73 -31.51 -2.04 2.84
C THR A 73 -30.53 -2.59 3.87
N VAL A 74 -29.99 -1.74 4.74
CA VAL A 74 -29.18 -2.12 5.88
C VAL A 74 -29.82 -1.62 7.19
N THR A 75 -29.71 -2.43 8.23
CA THR A 75 -30.13 -2.06 9.59
C THR A 75 -28.90 -1.81 10.45
N ILE A 76 -28.86 -0.66 11.12
CA ILE A 76 -27.79 -0.21 12.02
C ILE A 76 -28.37 -0.22 13.43
N ASN A 77 -27.84 -1.04 14.31
CA ASN A 77 -28.25 -1.06 15.71
C ASN A 77 -27.39 -0.10 16.52
N TYR A 78 -28.02 0.67 17.40
CA TYR A 78 -27.33 1.57 18.31
C TYR A 78 -27.79 1.42 19.74
N THR A 79 -26.92 1.81 20.67
CA THR A 79 -27.25 1.99 22.10
C THR A 79 -26.71 3.34 22.55
N LEU A 80 -27.36 3.90 23.58
CA LEU A 80 -26.99 5.14 24.27
C LEU A 80 -26.94 4.88 25.78
N PRO A 81 -26.18 5.66 26.58
CA PRO A 81 -26.17 5.53 28.03
C PRO A 81 -27.54 5.77 28.67
N ASP A 82 -28.36 6.64 28.07
CA ASP A 82 -29.69 6.99 28.51
C ASP A 82 -30.68 7.13 27.37
N ALA A 83 -31.97 7.14 27.66
CA ALA A 83 -33.02 7.35 26.67
C ALA A 83 -32.93 8.75 26.04
N ALA A 84 -32.98 8.81 24.71
CA ALA A 84 -32.91 10.04 23.96
C ALA A 84 -33.78 9.99 22.70
N ALA A 85 -34.18 11.16 22.21
CA ALA A 85 -34.72 11.31 20.87
C ALA A 85 -33.56 11.23 19.86
N VAL A 86 -33.66 10.34 18.89
CA VAL A 86 -32.63 10.14 17.87
C VAL A 86 -33.15 10.59 16.51
N GLU A 87 -32.37 11.42 15.84
CA GLU A 87 -32.65 11.94 14.51
C GLU A 87 -31.48 11.66 13.58
N VAL A 88 -31.77 11.49 12.30
CA VAL A 88 -30.80 11.27 11.26
C VAL A 88 -30.95 12.37 10.21
N THR A 89 -29.85 13.02 9.85
CA THR A 89 -29.86 14.01 8.77
C THR A 89 -30.12 13.30 7.44
N PRO A 90 -31.11 13.76 6.65
CA PRO A 90 -31.40 13.18 5.36
C PRO A 90 -30.19 13.20 4.42
N VAL A 91 -29.94 12.10 3.73
CA VAL A 91 -28.91 11.98 2.68
C VAL A 91 -29.64 11.92 1.34
N GLN A 92 -29.19 12.73 0.37
CA GLN A 92 -29.85 12.83 -0.93
C GLN A 92 -29.93 11.46 -1.63
N GLY A 93 -31.14 11.06 -2.01
CA GLY A 93 -31.45 9.81 -2.68
C GLY A 93 -31.55 8.59 -1.75
N TRP A 94 -31.17 8.70 -0.47
CA TRP A 94 -31.28 7.61 0.50
C TRP A 94 -32.57 7.69 1.29
N GLU A 95 -33.22 6.54 1.47
CA GLU A 95 -34.36 6.44 2.38
C GLU A 95 -33.87 6.05 3.77
N VAL A 96 -34.28 6.80 4.78
CA VAL A 96 -33.86 6.59 6.17
C VAL A 96 -35.06 6.57 7.09
N SER A 97 -35.13 5.56 7.95
CA SER A 97 -36.11 5.50 9.03
C SER A 97 -35.42 5.17 10.36
N VAL A 98 -35.91 5.74 11.45
CA VAL A 98 -35.38 5.55 12.80
C VAL A 98 -36.48 4.98 13.69
N SER A 99 -36.14 3.93 14.43
CA SER A 99 -36.95 3.41 15.50
C SER A 99 -36.16 3.45 16.82
N SER A 100 -36.77 3.89 17.91
CA SER A 100 -36.13 3.95 19.23
C SER A 100 -36.95 3.26 20.27
N SER A 101 -36.31 2.63 21.25
CA SER A 101 -36.91 2.02 22.44
C SER A 101 -36.03 2.33 23.65
N GLY A 102 -36.27 3.50 24.24
CA GLY A 102 -35.49 3.96 25.40
C GLY A 102 -34.04 4.33 25.01
N ALA A 103 -33.08 3.60 25.55
CA ALA A 103 -31.64 3.81 25.31
C ALA A 103 -31.07 2.99 24.14
N SER A 104 -31.92 2.40 23.32
CA SER A 104 -31.47 1.64 22.14
C SER A 104 -32.43 1.83 20.97
N GLY A 105 -32.00 1.48 19.77
CA GLY A 105 -32.84 1.56 18.58
C GLY A 105 -32.16 1.07 17.32
N GLN A 106 -32.85 1.27 16.21
CA GLN A 106 -32.38 0.89 14.89
C GLN A 106 -32.55 2.05 13.93
N ILE A 107 -31.58 2.22 13.06
CA ILE A 107 -31.63 3.08 11.89
C ILE A 107 -31.66 2.15 10.68
N VAL A 108 -32.73 2.23 9.90
CA VAL A 108 -32.88 1.44 8.68
C VAL A 108 -32.66 2.38 7.50
N ILE A 109 -31.72 2.01 6.62
CA ILE A 109 -31.30 2.82 5.48
C ILE A 109 -31.47 2.00 4.21
N THR A 110 -32.10 2.58 3.17
CA THR A 110 -32.15 2.00 1.83
C THR A 110 -31.32 2.86 0.89
N ALA A 111 -30.35 2.23 0.22
CA ALA A 111 -29.51 2.91 -0.77
C ALA A 111 -30.27 3.18 -2.06
N PRO A 112 -30.02 4.30 -2.75
CA PRO A 112 -30.51 4.49 -4.11
C PRO A 112 -29.86 3.51 -5.09
N ASP A 113 -30.43 3.40 -6.29
CA ASP A 113 -29.84 2.64 -7.38
C ASP A 113 -29.77 3.55 -8.63
N PRO A 114 -28.60 3.98 -9.10
CA PRO A 114 -27.26 3.70 -8.54
C PRO A 114 -27.00 4.43 -7.21
N ALA A 115 -26.17 3.81 -6.35
CA ALA A 115 -25.75 4.38 -5.07
C ALA A 115 -24.35 4.98 -5.15
N SER A 116 -24.13 6.06 -4.42
CA SER A 116 -22.80 6.65 -4.20
C SER A 116 -22.45 6.57 -2.72
N PRO A 117 -21.16 6.49 -2.35
CA PRO A 117 -20.74 6.58 -0.95
C PRO A 117 -21.33 7.83 -0.28
N ALA A 118 -21.80 7.67 0.94
CA ALA A 118 -22.44 8.73 1.70
C ALA A 118 -22.01 8.70 3.16
N GLU A 119 -22.28 9.79 3.89
CA GLU A 119 -22.06 9.88 5.32
C GLU A 119 -23.39 10.15 6.02
N LEU A 120 -23.70 9.35 7.02
CA LEU A 120 -24.92 9.47 7.79
C LEU A 120 -24.61 10.21 9.09
N THR A 121 -25.19 11.39 9.27
CA THR A 121 -25.13 12.13 10.53
C THR A 121 -26.30 11.70 11.43
N VAL A 122 -25.96 11.15 12.59
CA VAL A 122 -26.93 10.71 13.61
C VAL A 122 -26.79 11.61 14.83
N THR A 123 -27.89 12.14 15.33
CA THR A 123 -27.92 12.99 16.54
C THR A 123 -28.86 12.40 17.58
N ALA A 124 -28.52 12.56 18.83
CA ALA A 124 -29.36 12.16 19.96
C ALA A 124 -29.49 13.32 20.94
N ARG A 125 -30.70 13.49 21.51
CA ARG A 125 -30.99 14.52 22.50
C ARG A 125 -31.77 13.91 23.68
N CYS A 126 -31.21 14.03 24.87
CA CYS A 126 -31.90 13.67 26.11
C CYS A 126 -32.85 14.76 26.60
N ALA A 127 -33.81 14.39 27.45
CA ALA A 127 -34.75 15.35 28.06
C ALA A 127 -34.06 16.37 28.98
N ASP A 128 -32.91 16.04 29.53
CA ASP A 128 -32.08 16.92 30.37
C ASP A 128 -31.15 17.85 29.56
N GLY A 129 -31.21 17.80 28.24
CA GLY A 129 -30.46 18.65 27.33
C GLY A 129 -29.10 18.11 26.90
N ARG A 130 -28.65 16.95 27.40
CA ARG A 130 -27.45 16.28 26.87
C ARG A 130 -27.68 15.87 25.41
N CYS A 131 -26.63 16.05 24.58
CA CYS A 131 -26.67 15.73 23.16
C CYS A 131 -25.47 14.87 22.79
N ALA A 132 -25.65 14.02 21.77
CA ALA A 132 -24.58 13.31 21.08
C ALA A 132 -24.75 13.43 19.58
N ALA A 133 -23.66 13.39 18.84
CA ALA A 133 -23.66 13.30 17.38
C ALA A 133 -22.64 12.25 16.93
N ALA A 134 -22.96 11.54 15.88
CA ALA A 134 -22.07 10.58 15.25
C ALA A 134 -22.15 10.67 13.73
N LEU A 135 -21.04 10.45 13.05
CA LEU A 135 -20.95 10.24 11.61
C LEU A 135 -20.68 8.78 11.30
N LEU A 136 -21.49 8.21 10.45
CA LEU A 136 -21.35 6.83 9.98
C LEU A 136 -21.07 6.86 8.47
N PRO A 137 -19.86 6.54 8.02
CA PRO A 137 -19.59 6.43 6.61
C PRO A 137 -20.32 5.22 6.02
N LEU A 138 -21.13 5.46 5.00
CA LEU A 138 -21.82 4.45 4.21
C LEU A 138 -20.99 4.14 2.98
N MET A 139 -20.38 2.96 2.96
CA MET A 139 -19.62 2.45 1.84
C MET A 139 -20.56 1.69 0.91
N VAL A 140 -20.68 2.14 -0.33
CA VAL A 140 -21.35 1.34 -1.36
C VAL A 140 -20.44 0.17 -1.70
N ARG A 141 -20.98 -1.05 -1.63
CA ARG A 141 -20.26 -2.22 -2.14
C ARG A 141 -20.12 -2.08 -3.65
N ASP A 142 -18.95 -2.44 -4.14
CA ASP A 142 -18.78 -2.62 -5.57
C ASP A 142 -19.70 -3.76 -6.02
N PRO A 143 -20.66 -3.50 -6.92
CA PRO A 143 -21.59 -4.52 -7.39
C PRO A 143 -20.87 -5.68 -8.13
N TYR A 144 -19.57 -5.52 -8.39
CA TYR A 144 -18.76 -6.49 -9.12
C TYR A 144 -17.73 -7.23 -8.25
N THR A 145 -17.55 -6.85 -6.98
CA THR A 145 -16.56 -7.51 -6.11
C THR A 145 -17.12 -7.84 -4.73
N ASP A 146 -17.17 -9.12 -4.41
CA ASP A 146 -17.26 -9.61 -3.03
C ASP A 146 -15.89 -9.60 -2.31
N ALA A 147 -14.85 -9.07 -2.96
CA ALA A 147 -13.49 -9.13 -2.46
C ALA A 147 -13.34 -8.33 -1.16
N THR A 148 -12.93 -8.99 -0.11
CA THR A 148 -12.40 -8.33 1.09
C THR A 148 -11.19 -7.51 0.65
N ARG A 149 -11.25 -6.18 0.77
CA ARG A 149 -10.12 -5.31 0.42
C ARG A 149 -8.99 -5.58 1.38
N THR A 150 -7.92 -6.20 0.87
CA THR A 150 -6.72 -6.51 1.63
C THR A 150 -5.78 -5.30 1.62
N THR A 151 -4.94 -5.19 2.66
CA THR A 151 -3.87 -4.22 2.68
C THR A 151 -2.71 -4.73 1.83
N PHE A 152 -2.27 -3.96 0.83
CA PHE A 152 -1.13 -4.35 0.01
C PHE A 152 0.16 -4.42 0.85
N LYS A 153 1.05 -5.37 0.54
CA LYS A 153 2.27 -5.62 1.31
C LYS A 153 3.37 -4.62 0.96
N THR A 154 3.83 -3.88 1.96
CA THR A 154 4.97 -2.96 1.86
C THR A 154 6.03 -3.33 2.89
N MET A 155 7.29 -3.32 2.50
CA MET A 155 8.40 -3.71 3.36
C MET A 155 9.46 -2.62 3.42
N GLY A 156 9.89 -2.26 4.62
CA GLY A 156 11.08 -1.45 4.85
C GLY A 156 12.34 -2.31 4.79
N TYR A 157 13.25 -2.01 3.87
CA TYR A 157 14.57 -2.64 3.84
C TYR A 157 15.52 -1.84 4.75
N ARG A 158 16.42 -2.53 5.45
CA ARG A 158 17.24 -2.04 6.56
C ARG A 158 16.41 -1.41 7.68
N GLY A 159 16.11 -2.26 8.66
CA GLY A 159 15.31 -1.92 9.82
C GLY A 159 16.08 -1.17 10.91
N PHE A 160 15.47 -1.10 12.07
CA PHE A 160 16.02 -0.37 13.21
C PHE A 160 17.26 -1.05 13.77
N LYS A 161 18.30 -0.27 14.11
CA LYS A 161 19.34 -0.71 15.04
C LYS A 161 18.74 -0.89 16.42
N ASN A 162 19.36 -1.75 17.24
CA ASN A 162 18.78 -2.13 18.53
C ASN A 162 18.40 -0.95 19.42
N HIS A 163 19.25 0.06 19.53
CA HIS A 163 18.96 1.26 20.33
C HIS A 163 17.84 2.16 19.76
N MET A 164 17.48 1.96 18.47
CA MET A 164 16.38 2.64 17.79
C MET A 164 15.10 1.77 17.78
N ALA A 165 15.19 0.50 18.16
CA ALA A 165 14.06 -0.42 18.20
C ALA A 165 13.17 -0.12 19.41
N THR A 166 12.34 0.88 19.28
CA THR A 166 11.35 1.33 20.29
C THR A 166 9.94 1.17 19.77
N LEU A 167 8.99 1.00 20.67
CA LEU A 167 7.57 0.94 20.28
C LEU A 167 7.10 2.20 19.54
N GLU A 168 7.65 3.35 19.90
CA GLU A 168 7.36 4.63 19.23
C GLU A 168 7.82 4.60 17.76
N ASN A 169 9.04 4.15 17.49
CA ASN A 169 9.55 4.05 16.13
C ASN A 169 8.80 3.01 15.30
N PHE A 170 8.43 1.87 15.88
CA PHE A 170 7.57 0.89 15.19
C PHE A 170 6.17 1.45 14.89
N ARG A 171 5.56 2.19 15.82
CA ARG A 171 4.27 2.89 15.57
C ARG A 171 4.40 3.91 14.45
N LYS A 172 5.46 4.71 14.46
CA LYS A 172 5.70 5.73 13.44
C LYS A 172 5.91 5.10 12.05
N LEU A 173 6.60 3.97 11.98
CA LEU A 173 6.78 3.24 10.73
C LEU A 173 5.47 2.60 10.24
N ALA A 174 4.71 1.98 11.13
CA ALA A 174 3.37 1.45 10.82
C ALA A 174 2.42 2.56 10.34
N ASP A 175 2.48 3.74 10.97
CA ASP A 175 1.73 4.93 10.58
C ASP A 175 2.14 5.48 9.20
N ALA A 176 3.39 5.26 8.78
CA ALA A 176 3.83 5.52 7.41
C ALA A 176 3.35 4.45 6.40
N GLY A 177 2.52 3.51 6.81
CA GLY A 177 1.97 2.47 5.95
C GLY A 177 2.96 1.36 5.58
N VAL A 178 4.06 1.21 6.31
CA VAL A 178 5.00 0.09 6.16
C VAL A 178 4.54 -1.03 7.10
N ASN A 179 4.21 -2.19 6.54
CA ASN A 179 3.64 -3.30 7.32
C ASN A 179 4.61 -4.48 7.53
N ILE A 180 5.77 -4.46 6.90
CA ILE A 180 6.84 -5.44 7.06
C ILE A 180 8.17 -4.69 7.18
N ILE A 181 9.12 -5.20 7.96
CA ILE A 181 10.47 -4.61 8.09
C ILE A 181 11.53 -5.71 8.20
N THR A 182 12.69 -5.52 7.56
CA THR A 182 13.84 -6.38 7.83
C THR A 182 14.41 -6.10 9.22
N VAL A 183 14.84 -7.14 9.92
CA VAL A 183 15.45 -7.05 11.25
C VAL A 183 16.88 -7.53 11.16
N GLU A 184 17.85 -6.64 11.43
CA GLU A 184 19.27 -6.93 11.34
C GLU A 184 19.84 -7.39 12.69
N THR A 185 20.99 -8.13 12.64
CA THR A 185 21.52 -8.89 13.76
C THR A 185 22.58 -8.18 14.58
N ASP A 186 23.12 -7.07 14.10
CA ASP A 186 24.39 -6.53 14.59
C ASP A 186 24.32 -5.88 15.99
N GLU A 187 23.15 -5.54 16.51
CA GLU A 187 23.01 -4.87 17.81
C GLU A 187 21.83 -5.32 18.67
N GLY A 188 21.23 -6.50 18.45
CA GLY A 188 20.11 -6.81 19.31
C GLY A 188 19.40 -8.16 19.16
N SER A 189 18.45 -8.36 20.05
CA SER A 189 17.60 -9.53 20.05
C SER A 189 16.54 -9.42 18.97
N PHE A 190 16.51 -10.32 18.01
CA PHE A 190 15.40 -10.44 17.07
C PHE A 190 14.06 -10.46 17.79
N MET A 191 13.96 -11.23 18.88
CA MET A 191 12.71 -11.38 19.63
C MET A 191 12.17 -10.04 20.11
N HIS A 192 13.02 -9.15 20.63
CA HIS A 192 12.60 -7.82 21.06
C HIS A 192 11.95 -7.02 19.90
N GLN A 193 12.58 -7.04 18.71
CA GLN A 193 12.03 -6.32 17.56
C GLN A 193 10.75 -6.98 17.00
N LEU A 194 10.69 -8.31 17.00
CA LEU A 194 9.49 -9.05 16.63
C LEU A 194 8.34 -8.75 17.60
N ASP A 195 8.61 -8.71 18.92
CA ASP A 195 7.63 -8.35 19.94
C ASP A 195 7.07 -6.93 19.74
N LEU A 196 7.94 -5.96 19.40
CA LEU A 196 7.52 -4.60 19.11
C LEU A 196 6.69 -4.52 17.81
N ALA A 197 7.11 -5.23 16.78
CA ALA A 197 6.38 -5.32 15.51
C ALA A 197 4.99 -5.93 15.72
N ALA A 198 4.88 -7.01 16.48
CA ALA A 198 3.61 -7.65 16.79
C ALA A 198 2.63 -6.71 17.50
N GLN A 199 3.11 -5.88 18.43
CA GLN A 199 2.29 -4.91 19.17
C GLN A 199 1.63 -3.85 18.27
N VAL A 200 2.23 -3.57 17.10
CA VAL A 200 1.71 -2.58 16.12
C VAL A 200 1.12 -3.24 14.87
N GLY A 201 0.99 -4.57 14.86
CA GLY A 201 0.44 -5.32 13.72
C GLY A 201 1.38 -5.47 12.53
N MET A 202 2.67 -5.15 12.70
CA MET A 202 3.71 -5.33 11.68
C MET A 202 4.27 -6.74 11.69
N LYS A 203 4.93 -7.11 10.58
CA LYS A 203 5.71 -8.34 10.42
C LYS A 203 7.19 -8.01 10.26
N CYS A 204 8.04 -9.02 10.46
CA CYS A 204 9.49 -8.90 10.34
C CYS A 204 10.07 -9.94 9.40
N VAL A 205 11.16 -9.57 8.75
CA VAL A 205 12.04 -10.46 8.00
C VAL A 205 13.40 -10.49 8.70
N PRO A 206 13.64 -11.46 9.60
CA PRO A 206 14.96 -11.63 10.23
C PRO A 206 16.05 -11.91 9.20
N VAL A 207 17.17 -11.18 9.31
CA VAL A 207 18.37 -11.37 8.49
C VAL A 207 19.24 -12.43 9.14
N VAL A 208 19.15 -13.66 8.66
CA VAL A 208 19.82 -14.83 9.27
C VAL A 208 21.10 -15.26 8.55
N TRP A 209 21.73 -14.36 7.79
CA TRP A 209 22.93 -14.63 6.97
C TRP A 209 24.03 -15.34 7.73
N TYR A 210 24.42 -14.81 8.90
CA TYR A 210 25.49 -15.35 9.70
C TYR A 210 25.30 -16.84 10.02
N TRP A 211 24.14 -17.21 10.51
CA TRP A 211 23.83 -18.61 10.87
C TRP A 211 23.73 -19.51 9.63
N ALA A 212 23.18 -18.99 8.54
CA ALA A 212 23.10 -19.70 7.28
C ALA A 212 24.49 -19.96 6.69
N GLU A 213 25.40 -18.98 6.74
CA GLU A 213 26.80 -19.16 6.29
C GLU A 213 27.60 -20.11 7.16
N GLN A 214 27.40 -20.10 8.47
CA GLN A 214 28.07 -21.05 9.38
C GLN A 214 27.54 -22.47 9.13
N TYR A 215 26.25 -22.65 8.87
CA TYR A 215 25.69 -23.94 8.49
C TYR A 215 26.28 -24.47 7.17
N ASP A 216 26.44 -23.63 6.18
CA ASP A 216 27.07 -23.99 4.91
C ASP A 216 28.50 -24.49 5.06
N ARG A 217 29.27 -23.88 5.98
CA ARG A 217 30.66 -24.29 6.29
C ARG A 217 30.77 -25.61 7.06
N ASP A 218 29.81 -25.91 7.92
CA ASP A 218 29.78 -27.13 8.74
C ASP A 218 28.35 -27.67 8.94
N PRO A 219 27.74 -28.23 7.89
CA PRO A 219 26.34 -28.66 7.95
C PRO A 219 26.12 -29.88 8.87
N VAL A 220 27.19 -30.58 9.28
CA VAL A 220 27.07 -31.76 10.12
C VAL A 220 27.05 -31.41 11.61
N ASN A 221 27.88 -30.46 12.05
CA ASN A 221 28.05 -30.14 13.46
C ASN A 221 27.39 -28.83 13.88
N TYR A 222 27.14 -27.90 12.94
CA TYR A 222 26.59 -26.59 13.26
C TYR A 222 25.09 -26.65 13.51
N LYS A 223 24.67 -26.30 14.71
CA LYS A 223 23.27 -26.26 15.15
C LYS A 223 22.73 -24.84 15.41
N GLY A 224 23.53 -23.84 15.15
CA GLY A 224 23.15 -22.44 15.41
C GLY A 224 21.97 -22.00 14.53
N LEU A 225 21.95 -22.47 13.28
CA LEU A 225 20.82 -22.17 12.37
C LEU A 225 19.52 -22.84 12.87
N ASP A 226 19.59 -24.12 13.31
CA ASP A 226 18.44 -24.84 13.86
C ASP A 226 17.85 -24.09 15.07
N ASN A 227 18.70 -23.66 15.98
CA ASN A 227 18.28 -22.92 17.17
C ASN A 227 17.65 -21.58 16.80
N MET A 228 18.26 -20.85 15.85
CA MET A 228 17.75 -19.57 15.38
C MET A 228 16.37 -19.71 14.74
N ILE A 229 16.19 -20.61 13.78
CA ILE A 229 14.91 -20.81 13.09
C ILE A 229 13.84 -21.31 14.08
N ASN A 230 14.18 -22.26 14.97
CA ASN A 230 13.23 -22.75 15.97
C ASN A 230 12.80 -21.67 16.98
N MET A 231 13.64 -20.67 17.24
CA MET A 231 13.27 -19.52 18.07
C MET A 231 12.30 -18.58 17.35
N LEU A 232 12.45 -18.41 16.03
CA LEU A 232 11.75 -17.40 15.24
C LEU A 232 10.42 -17.89 14.62
N LYS A 233 10.34 -19.17 14.23
CA LYS A 233 9.27 -19.70 13.36
C LYS A 233 7.87 -19.59 13.94
N ASP A 234 7.71 -19.70 15.25
CA ASP A 234 6.42 -19.67 15.93
C ASP A 234 6.02 -18.24 16.35
N HIS A 235 6.89 -17.25 16.11
CA HIS A 235 6.59 -15.88 16.49
C HIS A 235 5.58 -15.24 15.50
N PRO A 236 4.48 -14.63 15.99
CA PRO A 236 3.41 -14.10 15.13
C PRO A 236 3.87 -13.00 14.17
N ALA A 237 4.97 -12.31 14.44
CA ALA A 237 5.53 -11.30 13.56
C ALA A 237 6.52 -11.84 12.52
N THR A 238 6.92 -13.09 12.55
CA THR A 238 7.79 -13.66 11.52
C THR A 238 7.07 -13.70 10.17
N PHE A 239 7.73 -13.24 9.10
CA PHE A 239 7.20 -13.20 7.75
C PHE A 239 8.03 -14.04 6.76
N ALA A 240 9.35 -13.90 6.80
CA ALA A 240 10.30 -14.59 5.92
C ALA A 240 11.69 -14.59 6.56
N TYR A 241 12.64 -15.30 5.98
CA TYR A 241 14.06 -15.34 6.44
C TYR A 241 14.96 -14.82 5.33
N HIS A 242 15.68 -13.73 5.57
CA HIS A 242 16.62 -13.17 4.62
C HIS A 242 17.99 -13.81 4.77
N ILE A 243 18.46 -14.49 3.73
CA ILE A 243 19.70 -15.28 3.77
C ILE A 243 20.84 -14.76 2.91
N TYR A 244 20.55 -13.89 1.93
CA TYR A 244 21.58 -13.25 1.10
C TYR A 244 21.04 -12.08 0.28
N ASP A 245 21.95 -11.14 -0.04
CA ASP A 245 21.70 -9.98 -0.87
C ASP A 245 22.64 -9.99 -2.08
N GLU A 246 22.11 -9.79 -3.28
CA GLU A 246 22.80 -9.70 -4.55
C GLU A 246 23.84 -10.80 -4.83
N PRO A 247 23.51 -12.10 -4.69
CA PRO A 247 24.46 -13.18 -4.96
C PRO A 247 24.75 -13.35 -6.45
N SER A 248 25.99 -13.75 -6.79
CA SER A 248 26.25 -14.32 -8.11
C SER A 248 25.71 -15.76 -8.22
N THR A 249 25.54 -16.26 -9.44
CA THR A 249 25.10 -17.66 -9.70
C THR A 249 26.06 -18.71 -9.14
N GLN A 250 27.32 -18.35 -8.94
CA GLN A 250 28.32 -19.25 -8.32
C GLN A 250 27.94 -19.65 -6.89
N LEU A 251 27.14 -18.84 -6.19
CA LEU A 251 26.67 -19.11 -4.84
C LEU A 251 25.41 -20.00 -4.79
N ILE A 252 24.80 -20.32 -5.92
CA ILE A 252 23.56 -21.11 -5.97
C ILE A 252 23.65 -22.44 -5.20
N PRO A 253 24.71 -23.26 -5.33
CA PRO A 253 24.79 -24.51 -4.57
C PRO A 253 24.74 -24.31 -3.06
N SER A 254 25.45 -23.33 -2.56
CA SER A 254 25.50 -22.95 -1.14
C SER A 254 24.17 -22.37 -0.66
N LEU A 255 23.60 -21.45 -1.42
CA LEU A 255 22.31 -20.82 -1.09
C LEU A 255 21.16 -21.82 -1.12
N LYS A 256 21.17 -22.77 -2.06
CA LYS A 256 20.21 -23.87 -2.11
C LYS A 256 20.27 -24.73 -0.85
N LEU A 257 21.47 -25.12 -0.42
CA LEU A 257 21.66 -25.88 0.81
C LEU A 257 21.10 -25.15 2.04
N ARG A 258 21.41 -23.86 2.19
CA ARG A 258 20.90 -23.01 3.28
C ARG A 258 19.38 -22.89 3.25
N LYS A 259 18.83 -22.64 2.05
CA LYS A 259 17.39 -22.50 1.82
C LYS A 259 16.63 -23.77 2.18
N GLU A 260 17.06 -24.92 1.64
CA GLU A 260 16.43 -26.21 1.90
C GLU A 260 16.45 -26.54 3.40
N LYS A 261 17.57 -26.25 4.09
CA LYS A 261 17.66 -26.46 5.54
C LYS A 261 16.65 -25.61 6.33
N ILE A 262 16.45 -24.35 5.94
CA ILE A 262 15.49 -23.47 6.61
C ILE A 262 14.07 -23.93 6.31
N GLU A 263 13.77 -24.28 5.06
CA GLU A 263 12.45 -24.78 4.64
C GLU A 263 12.08 -26.11 5.32
N ASP A 264 13.05 -26.96 5.62
CA ASP A 264 12.84 -28.19 6.41
C ASP A 264 12.49 -27.91 7.87
N LEU A 265 13.05 -26.85 8.44
CA LEU A 265 12.80 -26.43 9.83
C LEU A 265 11.50 -25.63 9.97
N ASP A 266 11.17 -24.86 8.95
CA ASP A 266 10.02 -23.98 8.88
C ASP A 266 9.45 -23.91 7.44
N PRO A 267 8.54 -24.80 7.07
CA PRO A 267 7.90 -24.78 5.76
C PRO A 267 6.84 -23.66 5.59
N ALA A 268 6.47 -22.97 6.68
CA ALA A 268 5.43 -21.95 6.67
C ALA A 268 5.93 -20.59 6.20
N HIS A 269 7.19 -20.25 6.48
CA HIS A 269 7.76 -18.95 6.14
C HIS A 269 8.77 -19.08 4.98
N PRO A 270 8.66 -18.23 3.94
CA PRO A 270 9.54 -18.32 2.78
C PRO A 270 10.97 -17.86 3.10
N VAL A 271 11.92 -18.42 2.36
CA VAL A 271 13.33 -17.99 2.38
C VAL A 271 13.55 -16.92 1.33
N TYR A 272 14.11 -15.79 1.74
CA TYR A 272 14.29 -14.60 0.96
C TYR A 272 15.75 -14.42 0.53
N ILE A 273 15.95 -14.35 -0.78
CA ILE A 273 17.19 -13.96 -1.46
C ILE A 273 16.85 -12.76 -2.34
N ASN A 274 17.54 -11.64 -2.17
CA ASN A 274 17.39 -10.50 -3.07
C ASN A 274 18.41 -10.61 -4.20
N LEU A 275 17.97 -10.44 -5.44
CA LEU A 275 18.82 -10.43 -6.62
C LEU A 275 19.19 -9.00 -7.01
N GLY A 276 20.43 -8.82 -7.47
CA GLY A 276 20.90 -7.52 -7.93
C GLY A 276 20.30 -7.09 -9.27
N PRO A 277 20.47 -5.79 -9.62
CA PRO A 277 19.99 -5.22 -10.88
C PRO A 277 20.78 -5.72 -12.09
N ASP A 278 20.36 -5.37 -13.33
CA ASP A 278 21.11 -5.66 -14.56
C ASP A 278 22.50 -5.00 -14.51
N ALA A 279 23.52 -5.81 -14.40
CA ALA A 279 24.93 -5.43 -14.23
C ALA A 279 25.82 -6.23 -15.20
N SER A 280 27.10 -6.36 -14.89
CA SER A 280 28.06 -7.09 -15.74
C SER A 280 27.91 -8.62 -15.61
N SER A 281 28.33 -9.34 -16.67
CA SER A 281 28.42 -10.80 -16.65
C SER A 281 29.37 -11.32 -15.55
N ASP A 282 30.37 -10.54 -15.19
CA ASP A 282 31.31 -10.91 -14.11
C ASP A 282 30.60 -10.89 -12.75
N PHE A 283 29.69 -9.96 -12.53
CA PHE A 283 28.85 -9.92 -11.34
C PHE A 283 27.88 -11.11 -11.30
N PHE A 284 27.22 -11.38 -12.39
CA PHE A 284 26.22 -12.46 -12.46
C PHE A 284 26.84 -13.85 -12.40
N GLY A 285 28.03 -14.05 -12.96
CA GLY A 285 28.63 -15.36 -13.25
C GLY A 285 27.98 -16.08 -14.45
N VAL A 286 27.11 -15.38 -15.20
CA VAL A 286 26.46 -15.80 -16.45
C VAL A 286 26.34 -14.62 -17.40
N PRO A 287 26.16 -14.86 -18.73
CA PRO A 287 26.24 -13.79 -19.73
C PRO A 287 25.16 -12.70 -19.66
N THR A 288 23.96 -13.03 -19.17
CA THR A 288 22.81 -12.12 -19.25
C THR A 288 22.01 -12.04 -17.94
N PHE A 289 21.34 -10.92 -17.71
CA PHE A 289 20.39 -10.76 -16.62
C PHE A 289 19.26 -11.80 -16.64
N GLN A 290 18.77 -12.15 -17.83
CA GLN A 290 17.75 -13.18 -17.98
C GLN A 290 18.23 -14.54 -17.46
N GLU A 291 19.45 -14.97 -17.85
CA GLU A 291 20.04 -16.22 -17.37
C GLU A 291 20.33 -16.17 -15.87
N TYR A 292 20.76 -15.01 -15.36
CA TYR A 292 20.97 -14.77 -13.95
C TYR A 292 19.68 -15.02 -13.15
N VAL A 293 18.60 -14.34 -13.48
CA VAL A 293 17.29 -14.49 -12.81
C VAL A 293 16.77 -15.91 -12.94
N GLU A 294 16.81 -16.48 -14.17
CA GLU A 294 16.27 -17.83 -14.43
C GLU A 294 17.04 -18.91 -13.66
N SER A 295 18.36 -18.75 -13.46
CA SER A 295 19.17 -19.68 -12.67
C SER A 295 18.74 -19.74 -11.21
N PHE A 296 18.41 -18.62 -10.59
CA PHE A 296 17.88 -18.62 -9.23
C PHE A 296 16.51 -19.30 -9.11
N ILE A 297 15.63 -19.10 -10.08
CA ILE A 297 14.33 -19.77 -10.09
C ILE A 297 14.51 -21.28 -10.28
N ARG A 298 15.26 -21.69 -11.29
CA ARG A 298 15.42 -23.10 -11.71
C ARG A 298 16.34 -23.90 -10.80
N ASP A 299 17.53 -23.37 -10.50
CA ASP A 299 18.61 -24.14 -9.89
C ASP A 299 18.65 -23.95 -8.38
N CYS A 300 18.40 -22.75 -7.85
CA CYS A 300 18.22 -22.49 -6.44
C CYS A 300 16.82 -22.88 -5.94
N GLY A 301 15.82 -22.82 -6.81
CA GLY A 301 14.43 -23.19 -6.51
C GLY A 301 13.76 -22.19 -5.56
N VAL A 302 13.95 -20.87 -5.77
CA VAL A 302 13.28 -19.85 -4.99
C VAL A 302 11.77 -19.90 -5.20
N LYS A 303 10.97 -19.71 -4.15
CA LYS A 303 9.50 -19.77 -4.22
C LYS A 303 8.87 -18.44 -4.61
N PHE A 304 9.61 -17.38 -4.57
CA PHE A 304 9.30 -16.06 -5.09
C PHE A 304 10.60 -15.40 -5.54
N LEU A 305 10.50 -14.42 -6.40
CA LEU A 305 11.65 -13.65 -6.85
C LEU A 305 11.63 -12.29 -6.16
N SER A 306 12.78 -11.83 -5.70
CA SER A 306 13.03 -10.45 -5.31
C SER A 306 14.21 -9.93 -6.10
N TYR A 307 14.11 -8.72 -6.64
CA TYR A 307 15.24 -8.03 -7.23
C TYR A 307 15.13 -6.54 -7.01
N ASP A 308 16.26 -5.89 -6.89
CA ASP A 308 16.32 -4.45 -6.70
C ASP A 308 16.85 -3.74 -7.93
N MET A 309 16.16 -2.68 -8.28
CA MET A 309 16.57 -1.72 -9.28
C MET A 309 15.81 -0.41 -9.06
N TYR A 310 16.51 0.70 -9.23
CA TYR A 310 16.03 2.03 -8.91
C TYR A 310 16.10 2.94 -10.13
N PRO A 311 14.99 3.21 -10.83
CA PRO A 311 15.01 3.89 -12.12
C PRO A 311 15.18 5.40 -12.02
N CYS A 312 14.77 6.05 -10.90
CA CYS A 312 14.73 7.51 -10.83
C CYS A 312 16.12 8.12 -10.61
N ARG A 313 16.49 9.02 -11.51
CA ARG A 313 17.76 9.76 -11.51
C ARG A 313 17.53 11.26 -11.29
N PRO A 314 18.49 11.99 -10.69
CA PRO A 314 18.37 13.43 -10.57
C PRO A 314 18.42 14.09 -11.96
N GLU A 315 17.79 15.26 -12.08
CA GLU A 315 17.78 16.04 -13.32
C GLU A 315 19.17 16.47 -13.80
N THR A 316 20.13 16.48 -12.87
CA THR A 316 21.53 16.80 -13.15
C THR A 316 22.31 15.64 -13.78
N ASP A 317 21.74 14.43 -13.84
CA ASP A 317 22.39 13.30 -14.46
C ASP A 317 22.32 13.40 -16.00
N PRO A 318 23.46 13.68 -16.69
CA PRO A 318 23.46 13.90 -18.14
C PRO A 318 23.17 12.62 -18.94
N HIS A 319 23.29 11.44 -18.33
CA HIS A 319 23.04 10.16 -18.97
C HIS A 319 21.55 9.82 -19.07
N TYR A 320 20.73 10.44 -18.20
CA TYR A 320 19.31 10.17 -18.10
C TYR A 320 18.49 11.47 -18.08
N PRO A 321 18.44 12.20 -19.22
CA PRO A 321 17.77 13.51 -19.29
C PRO A 321 16.29 13.46 -18.95
N ASP A 322 15.65 12.29 -19.13
CA ASP A 322 14.25 12.08 -18.73
C ASP A 322 14.08 11.72 -17.25
N GLY A 323 15.20 11.65 -16.48
CA GLY A 323 15.21 11.27 -15.09
C GLY A 323 14.96 9.79 -14.82
N ILE A 324 14.99 8.93 -15.85
CA ILE A 324 14.65 7.50 -15.73
C ILE A 324 15.68 6.64 -16.45
N VAL A 325 16.15 5.61 -15.77
CA VAL A 325 17.01 4.57 -16.33
C VAL A 325 16.19 3.66 -17.26
N GLY A 326 16.38 3.80 -18.57
CA GLY A 326 15.52 3.15 -19.57
C GLY A 326 15.56 1.62 -19.58
N TYR A 327 16.69 0.99 -19.21
CA TYR A 327 16.80 -0.47 -19.16
C TYR A 327 16.03 -1.10 -17.98
N TRP A 328 15.52 -0.30 -17.02
CA TRP A 328 14.61 -0.77 -15.97
C TRP A 328 13.36 -1.45 -16.54
N TRP A 329 12.82 -0.91 -17.64
CA TRP A 329 11.68 -1.52 -18.32
C TRP A 329 12.01 -2.94 -18.84
N LYS A 330 13.20 -3.11 -19.43
CA LYS A 330 13.70 -4.42 -19.86
C LYS A 330 13.80 -5.41 -18.69
N CYS A 331 14.33 -4.99 -17.56
CA CYS A 331 14.45 -5.84 -16.37
C CYS A 331 13.07 -6.30 -15.88
N ASN A 332 12.10 -5.39 -15.79
CA ASN A 332 10.74 -5.72 -15.41
C ASN A 332 10.07 -6.69 -16.41
N GLU A 333 10.25 -6.52 -17.72
CA GLU A 333 9.76 -7.47 -18.73
C GLU A 333 10.35 -8.88 -18.53
N ILE A 334 11.67 -8.97 -18.29
CA ILE A 334 12.35 -10.24 -18.04
C ILE A 334 11.82 -10.91 -16.77
N VAL A 335 11.80 -10.18 -15.65
CA VAL A 335 11.32 -10.68 -14.36
C VAL A 335 9.88 -11.18 -14.45
N THR A 336 9.00 -10.36 -15.03
CA THR A 336 7.59 -10.70 -15.21
C THR A 336 7.40 -11.92 -16.10
N SER A 337 8.12 -12.00 -17.21
CA SER A 337 8.08 -13.14 -18.13
C SER A 337 8.50 -14.45 -17.45
N LEU A 338 9.60 -14.41 -16.69
CA LEU A 338 10.12 -15.57 -15.98
C LEU A 338 9.22 -15.98 -14.83
N THR A 339 8.78 -15.06 -13.99
CA THR A 339 7.90 -15.37 -12.86
C THR A 339 6.57 -15.93 -13.32
N LYS A 340 6.02 -15.42 -14.43
CA LYS A 340 4.83 -15.98 -15.08
C LYS A 340 5.10 -17.39 -15.64
N LYS A 341 6.24 -17.61 -16.30
CA LYS A 341 6.65 -18.92 -16.83
C LYS A 341 6.73 -19.99 -15.74
N TYR A 342 7.26 -19.62 -14.59
CA TYR A 342 7.48 -20.55 -13.48
C TYR A 342 6.34 -20.56 -12.43
N GLY A 343 5.34 -19.68 -12.57
CA GLY A 343 4.18 -19.61 -11.67
C GLY A 343 4.51 -19.15 -10.25
N ILE A 344 5.51 -18.29 -10.09
CA ILE A 344 5.93 -17.74 -8.79
C ILE A 344 5.66 -16.23 -8.71
N PRO A 345 5.34 -15.67 -7.53
CA PRO A 345 5.23 -14.22 -7.34
C PRO A 345 6.60 -13.55 -7.32
N TRP A 346 6.61 -12.22 -7.43
CA TRP A 346 7.82 -11.44 -7.26
C TRP A 346 7.61 -10.17 -6.41
N TRP A 347 8.69 -9.67 -5.83
CA TRP A 347 8.74 -8.49 -4.99
C TRP A 347 9.64 -7.45 -5.64
N GLY A 348 9.13 -6.23 -5.77
CA GLY A 348 9.87 -5.13 -6.38
C GLY A 348 10.38 -4.13 -5.35
N PHE A 349 11.38 -3.34 -5.73
CA PHE A 349 11.92 -2.27 -4.90
C PHE A 349 11.51 -0.89 -5.39
N ALA A 350 11.51 0.07 -4.46
CA ALA A 350 11.43 1.50 -4.73
C ALA A 350 12.42 2.24 -3.80
N ALA A 351 13.11 3.24 -4.33
CA ALA A 351 14.01 4.05 -3.53
C ALA A 351 13.22 5.04 -2.65
N SER A 352 13.33 4.93 -1.34
CA SER A 352 12.83 5.88 -0.33
C SER A 352 13.95 6.73 0.27
N CYS A 353 15.15 6.65 -0.28
CA CYS A 353 16.32 7.40 0.11
C CYS A 353 16.95 8.14 -1.08
N TRP A 354 17.77 9.10 -0.78
CA TRP A 354 18.62 9.82 -1.75
C TRP A 354 20.06 9.36 -1.64
N ILE A 355 20.69 9.04 -2.79
CA ILE A 355 22.12 8.77 -2.88
C ILE A 355 22.72 9.83 -3.80
N ASP A 356 23.65 10.61 -3.25
CA ASP A 356 24.37 11.66 -3.94
C ASP A 356 25.86 11.29 -4.07
N ARG A 357 26.15 10.32 -4.95
CA ARG A 357 27.50 9.89 -5.28
C ARG A 357 27.64 9.80 -6.78
N GLU A 358 28.78 10.24 -7.33
CA GLU A 358 29.04 10.25 -8.77
C GLU A 358 28.81 8.90 -9.45
N GLU A 359 29.03 7.80 -8.74
CA GLU A 359 28.93 6.44 -9.27
C GLU A 359 27.53 5.80 -9.16
N ASN A 360 26.67 6.33 -8.30
CA ASN A 360 25.34 5.78 -8.07
C ASN A 360 24.36 6.86 -7.57
N LEU A 361 23.85 7.64 -8.49
CA LEU A 361 22.94 8.74 -8.21
C LEU A 361 21.50 8.24 -8.17
N PHE A 362 20.81 8.42 -7.03
CA PHE A 362 19.37 8.29 -6.95
C PHE A 362 18.74 9.67 -6.82
N ALA A 363 17.61 9.88 -7.49
CA ALA A 363 16.85 11.10 -7.26
C ALA A 363 16.38 11.20 -5.80
N LYS A 364 16.28 12.43 -5.27
CA LYS A 364 15.62 12.64 -3.98
C LYS A 364 14.19 12.14 -4.07
N PRO A 365 13.71 11.30 -3.14
CA PRO A 365 12.35 10.77 -3.19
C PRO A 365 11.30 11.87 -3.14
N THR A 366 10.37 11.82 -4.07
CA THR A 366 9.13 12.59 -4.09
C THR A 366 7.96 11.63 -4.23
N VAL A 367 6.74 12.09 -4.03
CA VAL A 367 5.54 11.27 -4.23
C VAL A 367 5.45 10.78 -5.68
N GLU A 368 5.84 11.62 -6.65
CA GLU A 368 5.86 11.30 -8.08
C GLU A 368 6.87 10.21 -8.39
N ASN A 369 8.08 10.31 -7.83
CA ASN A 369 9.11 9.28 -7.99
C ASN A 369 8.70 7.94 -7.36
N LEU A 370 8.03 7.96 -6.21
CA LEU A 370 7.49 6.75 -5.59
C LEU A 370 6.34 6.17 -6.40
N ARG A 371 5.42 7.01 -6.91
CA ARG A 371 4.34 6.58 -7.80
C ARG A 371 4.89 5.86 -9.03
N LEU A 372 5.84 6.47 -9.74
CA LEU A 372 6.44 5.85 -10.93
C LEU A 372 7.00 4.46 -10.61
N GLN A 373 7.84 4.36 -9.58
CA GLN A 373 8.50 3.11 -9.21
C GLN A 373 7.50 2.04 -8.78
N VAL A 374 6.61 2.39 -7.86
CA VAL A 374 5.69 1.41 -7.27
C VAL A 374 4.61 1.03 -8.27
N TYR A 375 3.94 1.99 -8.91
CA TYR A 375 2.86 1.67 -9.85
C TYR A 375 3.35 0.92 -11.09
N SER A 376 4.57 1.17 -11.54
CA SER A 376 5.14 0.35 -12.60
C SER A 376 5.41 -1.08 -12.13
N ASN A 377 5.99 -1.28 -10.94
CA ASN A 377 6.16 -2.60 -10.37
C ASN A 377 4.82 -3.35 -10.23
N LEU A 378 3.77 -2.67 -9.77
CA LEU A 378 2.43 -3.24 -9.68
C LEU A 378 1.84 -3.59 -11.05
N ALA A 379 2.01 -2.72 -12.05
CA ALA A 379 1.59 -2.98 -13.41
C ALA A 379 2.28 -4.21 -14.02
N TYR A 380 3.52 -4.49 -13.61
CA TYR A 380 4.26 -5.69 -13.96
C TYR A 380 3.95 -6.90 -13.05
N GLY A 381 3.05 -6.77 -12.07
CA GLY A 381 2.54 -7.86 -11.25
C GLY A 381 3.29 -8.12 -9.95
N ALA A 382 4.08 -7.16 -9.45
CA ALA A 382 4.72 -7.29 -8.14
C ALA A 382 3.69 -7.47 -7.03
N GLN A 383 3.96 -8.39 -6.09
CA GLN A 383 3.07 -8.77 -5.00
C GLN A 383 3.49 -8.22 -3.64
N LEU A 384 4.62 -7.52 -3.59
CA LEU A 384 5.15 -6.79 -2.44
C LEU A 384 6.10 -5.71 -2.94
N ILE A 385 6.07 -4.55 -2.29
CA ILE A 385 7.01 -3.44 -2.57
C ILE A 385 7.94 -3.27 -1.38
N GLN A 386 9.23 -3.16 -1.68
CA GLN A 386 10.30 -2.98 -0.71
C GLN A 386 10.89 -1.58 -0.85
N TYR A 387 11.03 -0.87 0.27
CA TYR A 387 11.60 0.47 0.29
C TYR A 387 13.07 0.43 0.68
N PHE A 388 13.95 0.79 -0.23
CA PHE A 388 15.36 1.01 -0.02
C PHE A 388 15.62 2.50 0.21
N VAL A 389 15.95 2.95 1.41
CA VAL A 389 15.99 2.30 2.72
C VAL A 389 15.19 3.12 3.73
N ILE A 390 14.75 2.46 4.80
CA ILE A 390 14.10 3.19 5.92
C ILE A 390 15.16 3.89 6.78
N LEU A 391 16.20 3.17 7.18
CA LEU A 391 17.29 3.70 8.00
C LEU A 391 18.48 4.14 7.15
N GLN A 392 18.89 5.40 7.31
CA GLN A 392 20.10 5.93 6.69
C GLN A 392 21.34 5.12 7.08
N TYR A 393 22.16 4.78 6.11
CA TYR A 393 23.45 4.16 6.31
C TYR A 393 24.51 4.71 5.34
N GLY A 394 25.77 4.32 5.52
CA GLY A 394 26.97 4.89 4.91
C GLY A 394 27.03 5.02 3.38
N GLY A 395 26.05 5.44 2.70
CA GLY A 395 25.97 5.69 1.27
C GLY A 395 24.77 6.54 0.93
N THR A 396 23.80 6.60 1.83
CA THR A 396 22.59 7.39 1.64
C THR A 396 22.75 8.75 2.29
N SER A 397 22.35 9.80 1.58
CA SER A 397 22.40 11.18 2.08
C SER A 397 21.10 11.58 2.78
N TYR A 398 20.01 10.81 2.57
CA TYR A 398 18.67 11.16 3.01
C TYR A 398 17.81 9.88 3.07
N ALA A 399 17.11 9.68 4.17
CA ALA A 399 16.20 8.56 4.38
C ALA A 399 15.09 8.95 5.38
N PRO A 400 13.99 8.19 5.51
CA PRO A 400 12.94 8.47 6.50
C PRO A 400 13.46 8.52 7.94
N LEU A 401 14.36 7.62 8.32
CA LEU A 401 15.03 7.62 9.61
C LEU A 401 16.53 7.87 9.40
N MET A 402 17.07 8.89 10.06
CA MET A 402 18.48 9.26 9.96
C MET A 402 19.35 8.37 10.85
N ALA A 403 20.65 8.30 10.54
CA ALA A 403 21.61 7.43 11.25
C ALA A 403 21.77 7.76 12.76
N ASP A 404 21.40 8.98 13.17
CA ASP A 404 21.41 9.42 14.55
C ASP A 404 20.09 9.09 15.32
N GLY A 405 19.15 8.42 14.65
CA GLY A 405 17.85 8.04 15.22
C GLY A 405 16.76 9.10 15.11
N THR A 406 17.04 10.24 14.48
CA THR A 406 16.02 11.27 14.23
C THR A 406 15.22 10.97 12.96
N TRP A 407 13.91 11.25 12.99
CA TRP A 407 13.07 11.14 11.81
C TRP A 407 13.25 12.39 10.93
N ASN A 408 13.50 12.14 9.65
CA ASN A 408 13.43 13.17 8.63
C ASN A 408 11.96 13.35 8.22
N GLU A 409 11.32 14.37 8.74
CA GLU A 409 9.87 14.56 8.57
C GLU A 409 9.45 14.76 7.10
N GLU A 410 10.33 15.29 6.24
CA GLU A 410 10.06 15.42 4.81
C GLU A 410 10.05 14.04 4.13
N ALA A 411 11.08 13.22 4.34
CA ALA A 411 11.17 11.88 3.77
C ALA A 411 10.09 10.95 4.33
N TYR A 412 9.84 11.05 5.63
CA TYR A 412 8.77 10.33 6.30
C TYR A 412 7.40 10.71 5.74
N GLY A 413 7.12 12.02 5.60
CA GLY A 413 5.86 12.52 5.04
C GLY A 413 5.65 12.05 3.61
N THR A 414 6.68 12.11 2.76
CA THR A 414 6.63 11.61 1.38
C THR A 414 6.26 10.13 1.33
N LEU A 415 6.91 9.30 2.14
CA LEU A 415 6.62 7.85 2.22
C LEU A 415 5.20 7.58 2.71
N LYS A 416 4.77 8.28 3.76
CA LYS A 416 3.45 8.16 4.38
C LYS A 416 2.33 8.57 3.43
N ASP A 417 2.46 9.71 2.75
CA ASP A 417 1.46 10.22 1.81
C ASP A 417 1.28 9.24 0.66
N PHE A 418 2.37 8.72 0.11
CA PHE A 418 2.31 7.74 -0.95
C PHE A 418 1.70 6.40 -0.48
N ASN A 419 2.14 5.85 0.66
CA ASN A 419 1.59 4.59 1.18
C ASN A 419 0.11 4.71 1.54
N THR A 420 -0.32 5.88 2.03
CA THR A 420 -1.74 6.14 2.26
C THR A 420 -2.55 6.00 0.97
N GLU A 421 -2.06 6.54 -0.13
CA GLU A 421 -2.66 6.38 -1.47
C GLU A 421 -2.60 4.91 -1.92
N LEU A 422 -1.45 4.26 -1.79
CA LEU A 422 -1.25 2.86 -2.18
C LEU A 422 -2.22 1.93 -1.46
N HIS A 423 -2.34 2.02 -0.14
CA HIS A 423 -3.20 1.10 0.64
C HIS A 423 -4.69 1.28 0.35
N ARG A 424 -5.12 2.45 -0.13
CA ARG A 424 -6.52 2.67 -0.51
C ARG A 424 -6.95 1.93 -1.77
N ARG A 425 -6.03 1.67 -2.70
CA ARG A 425 -6.31 0.97 -3.96
C ARG A 425 -5.42 -0.25 -4.23
N GLY A 426 -4.49 -0.55 -3.33
CA GLY A 426 -3.55 -1.66 -3.46
C GLY A 426 -4.21 -3.05 -3.48
N TRP A 427 -5.41 -3.17 -2.94
CA TRP A 427 -6.22 -4.39 -2.99
C TRP A 427 -6.51 -4.88 -4.41
N VAL A 428 -6.50 -4.00 -5.42
CA VAL A 428 -6.62 -4.37 -6.84
C VAL A 428 -5.46 -5.24 -7.28
N PHE A 429 -4.27 -5.02 -6.70
CA PHE A 429 -3.02 -5.68 -7.07
C PHE A 429 -2.65 -6.86 -6.16
N ASP A 430 -3.18 -6.91 -4.94
CA ASP A 430 -2.86 -7.99 -3.99
C ASP A 430 -3.47 -9.31 -4.46
N GLY A 431 -2.60 -10.27 -4.81
CA GLY A 431 -3.00 -11.56 -5.36
C GLY A 431 -3.44 -11.54 -6.83
N CYS A 432 -3.27 -10.42 -7.54
CA CYS A 432 -3.68 -10.33 -8.94
C CYS A 432 -2.83 -11.21 -9.87
N THR A 433 -3.43 -11.58 -10.99
CA THR A 433 -2.74 -12.15 -12.15
C THR A 433 -2.52 -11.07 -13.19
N MET A 434 -1.26 -10.74 -13.49
CA MET A 434 -0.91 -9.86 -14.60
C MET A 434 -0.99 -10.65 -15.91
N GLU A 435 -1.93 -10.29 -16.80
CA GLU A 435 -2.15 -10.98 -18.07
C GLU A 435 -1.16 -10.52 -19.14
N LYS A 436 -1.03 -9.21 -19.35
CA LYS A 436 -0.14 -8.60 -20.34
C LYS A 436 0.22 -7.16 -19.98
N VAL A 437 1.39 -6.72 -20.43
CA VAL A 437 1.89 -5.35 -20.32
C VAL A 437 2.15 -4.79 -21.71
N ARG A 438 1.88 -3.50 -21.92
CA ARG A 438 2.06 -2.76 -23.17
C ARG A 438 2.61 -1.37 -22.89
N HIS A 439 3.28 -0.80 -23.86
CA HIS A 439 3.77 0.58 -23.80
C HIS A 439 3.25 1.39 -24.97
N THR A 440 3.11 2.70 -24.78
CA THR A 440 2.71 3.62 -25.87
C THR A 440 2.99 5.07 -25.49
N PRO A 441 3.24 6.00 -26.44
CA PRO A 441 3.59 5.74 -27.85
C PRO A 441 5.05 5.32 -28.02
N GLN A 442 5.95 5.68 -27.08
CA GLN A 442 7.37 5.33 -27.10
C GLN A 442 7.57 3.97 -26.43
N VAL A 443 7.82 2.96 -27.24
CA VAL A 443 7.98 1.58 -26.76
C VAL A 443 9.43 1.34 -26.39
N PRO A 444 9.76 1.02 -25.12
CA PRO A 444 11.13 0.64 -24.75
C PRO A 444 11.57 -0.63 -25.49
N ALA A 445 12.89 -0.81 -25.64
CA ALA A 445 13.42 -2.07 -26.14
C ALA A 445 12.93 -3.25 -25.26
N TRP A 446 12.58 -4.36 -25.88
CA TRP A 446 12.03 -5.59 -25.27
C TRP A 446 10.56 -5.51 -24.86
N SER A 447 9.90 -4.36 -24.97
CA SER A 447 8.50 -4.17 -24.64
C SER A 447 7.61 -4.24 -25.89
N LEU A 448 6.32 -4.47 -25.69
CA LEU A 448 5.33 -4.52 -26.76
C LEU A 448 4.48 -3.25 -26.79
N CYS A 449 4.12 -2.80 -27.99
CA CYS A 449 3.23 -1.68 -28.20
C CYS A 449 1.79 -2.09 -27.88
N LEU A 450 1.01 -1.14 -27.29
CA LEU A 450 -0.43 -1.28 -27.20
C LEU A 450 -1.05 -1.24 -28.61
N SER A 451 -1.96 -2.17 -28.87
CA SER A 451 -2.75 -2.24 -30.10
C SER A 451 -4.24 -2.25 -29.79
N GLU A 452 -5.08 -1.95 -30.78
CA GLU A 452 -6.53 -2.06 -30.68
C GLU A 452 -7.00 -3.48 -30.32
N TYR A 453 -6.26 -4.51 -30.74
CA TYR A 453 -6.55 -5.91 -30.44
C TYR A 453 -6.26 -6.30 -28.97
N ASP A 454 -5.59 -5.45 -28.22
CA ASP A 454 -5.38 -5.65 -26.79
C ASP A 454 -6.58 -5.21 -25.96
N LEU A 455 -7.40 -4.29 -26.49
CA LEU A 455 -8.50 -3.68 -25.75
C LEU A 455 -9.68 -4.67 -25.56
N PRO A 456 -10.31 -4.66 -24.40
CA PRO A 456 -11.54 -5.41 -24.16
C PRO A 456 -12.72 -4.76 -24.89
N ALA A 457 -13.80 -5.51 -25.06
CA ALA A 457 -14.98 -5.05 -25.83
C ALA A 457 -15.62 -3.79 -25.24
N GLU A 458 -15.47 -3.56 -23.95
CA GLU A 458 -16.01 -2.41 -23.21
C GLU A 458 -15.27 -1.09 -23.54
N ILE A 459 -14.10 -1.17 -24.16
CA ILE A 459 -13.25 0.00 -24.49
C ILE A 459 -12.99 0.05 -25.99
N ALA A 460 -13.53 1.05 -26.67
CA ALA A 460 -13.38 1.23 -28.12
C ALA A 460 -11.99 1.77 -28.48
N SER A 461 -11.46 2.73 -27.73
CA SER A 461 -10.14 3.31 -27.98
C SER A 461 -9.51 3.90 -26.72
N LEU A 462 -8.17 3.92 -26.73
CA LEU A 462 -7.32 4.65 -25.80
C LEU A 462 -6.26 5.40 -26.60
N ASP A 463 -6.27 6.72 -26.54
CA ASP A 463 -5.28 7.60 -27.15
C ASP A 463 -4.50 8.36 -26.07
N PHE A 464 -3.21 8.61 -26.32
CA PHE A 464 -2.31 9.13 -25.31
C PHE A 464 -1.52 10.35 -25.82
N GLU A 465 -1.51 11.42 -25.00
CA GLU A 465 -0.58 12.53 -25.13
C GLU A 465 0.43 12.42 -23.97
N GLY A 466 1.57 11.76 -24.23
CA GLY A 466 2.59 11.39 -23.26
C GLY A 466 2.91 9.89 -23.29
N SER A 467 3.93 9.47 -22.53
CA SER A 467 4.39 8.09 -22.49
C SER A 467 3.66 7.30 -21.40
N SER A 468 3.10 6.14 -21.73
CA SER A 468 2.33 5.33 -20.80
C SER A 468 2.77 3.86 -20.74
N LEU A 469 2.50 3.25 -19.59
CA LEU A 469 2.57 1.82 -19.31
C LEU A 469 1.14 1.32 -19.11
N VAL A 470 0.70 0.36 -19.92
CA VAL A 470 -0.65 -0.20 -19.87
C VAL A 470 -0.57 -1.66 -19.45
N SER A 471 -1.25 -2.04 -18.39
CA SER A 471 -1.30 -3.42 -17.92
C SER A 471 -2.74 -3.91 -17.82
N PHE A 472 -2.92 -5.19 -18.12
CA PHE A 472 -4.17 -5.90 -18.01
C PHE A 472 -4.03 -6.92 -16.88
N ILE A 473 -4.87 -6.79 -15.87
CA ILE A 473 -4.82 -7.63 -14.68
C ILE A 473 -6.19 -8.23 -14.38
N GLU A 474 -6.17 -9.42 -13.80
CA GLU A 474 -7.35 -10.08 -13.24
C GLU A 474 -7.13 -10.26 -11.74
N ASN A 475 -8.14 -9.98 -10.94
CA ASN A 475 -8.14 -10.27 -9.51
C ASN A 475 -9.53 -10.68 -9.05
N SER A 476 -9.63 -11.90 -8.49
CA SER A 476 -10.86 -12.43 -7.89
C SER A 476 -12.07 -12.38 -8.84
N GLY A 477 -11.85 -12.67 -10.13
CA GLY A 477 -12.87 -12.67 -11.17
C GLY A 477 -13.16 -11.30 -11.79
N ASN A 478 -12.53 -10.23 -11.29
CA ASN A 478 -12.65 -8.88 -11.83
C ASN A 478 -11.48 -8.57 -12.76
N ARG A 479 -11.74 -7.81 -13.82
CA ARG A 479 -10.74 -7.43 -14.80
C ARG A 479 -10.51 -5.94 -14.84
N TYR A 480 -9.23 -5.57 -14.88
CA TYR A 480 -8.79 -4.18 -14.83
C TYR A 480 -7.79 -3.87 -15.93
N ILE A 481 -7.84 -2.62 -16.41
CA ILE A 481 -6.73 -2.00 -17.11
C ILE A 481 -6.10 -0.97 -16.19
N THR A 482 -4.80 -1.02 -16.05
CA THR A 482 -4.05 0.03 -15.38
C THR A 482 -3.24 0.82 -16.40
N ILE A 483 -3.22 2.14 -16.28
CA ILE A 483 -2.53 3.04 -17.19
C ILE A 483 -1.64 3.95 -16.35
N GLY A 484 -0.33 3.67 -16.33
CA GLY A 484 0.67 4.44 -15.61
C GLY A 484 1.30 5.53 -16.47
N ASN A 485 1.48 6.72 -15.91
CA ASN A 485 2.31 7.76 -16.51
C ASN A 485 3.79 7.39 -16.32
N ARG A 486 4.52 7.24 -17.42
CA ARG A 486 5.95 6.88 -17.40
C ARG A 486 6.89 8.08 -17.26
N SER A 487 6.38 9.28 -17.04
CA SER A 487 7.16 10.48 -16.82
C SER A 487 7.09 10.92 -15.36
N VAL A 488 8.22 11.36 -14.80
CA VAL A 488 8.31 12.06 -13.52
C VAL A 488 8.34 13.58 -13.68
N LYS A 489 8.15 14.08 -14.92
CA LYS A 489 8.24 15.51 -15.28
C LYS A 489 6.97 16.04 -15.94
N ASP A 490 6.29 15.20 -16.70
CA ASP A 490 5.18 15.62 -17.55
C ASP A 490 3.91 14.85 -17.21
N LYS A 491 2.77 15.54 -17.33
CA LYS A 491 1.46 14.92 -17.19
C LYS A 491 1.13 14.05 -18.40
N LEU A 492 0.35 13.01 -18.17
CA LEU A 492 -0.20 12.15 -19.22
C LEU A 492 -1.68 12.49 -19.44
N THR A 493 -2.06 12.85 -20.65
CA THR A 493 -3.44 12.93 -21.06
C THR A 493 -3.89 11.63 -21.74
N ILE A 494 -4.99 11.07 -21.28
CA ILE A 494 -5.64 9.88 -21.84
C ILE A 494 -7.00 10.29 -22.40
N LYS A 495 -7.25 10.00 -23.67
CA LYS A 495 -8.55 10.09 -24.32
C LYS A 495 -9.08 8.69 -24.51
N ALA A 496 -10.18 8.36 -23.87
CA ALA A 496 -10.81 7.04 -23.95
C ALA A 496 -12.18 7.15 -24.61
N VAL A 497 -12.60 6.08 -25.28
CA VAL A 497 -13.99 5.91 -25.70
C VAL A 497 -14.48 4.58 -25.16
N PHE A 498 -15.53 4.60 -24.34
CA PHE A 498 -16.12 3.43 -23.73
C PHE A 498 -17.35 2.96 -24.54
N ASN A 499 -17.39 1.68 -24.86
CA ASN A 499 -18.54 1.02 -25.49
C ASN A 499 -19.59 0.61 -24.46
N ASP A 500 -19.17 0.42 -23.20
CA ASP A 500 -20.03 0.06 -22.09
C ASP A 500 -19.62 0.86 -20.86
N MET A 501 -20.46 0.85 -19.83
CA MET A 501 -20.14 1.46 -18.54
C MET A 501 -18.95 0.77 -17.90
N VAL A 502 -17.96 1.54 -17.47
CA VAL A 502 -16.80 1.07 -16.72
C VAL A 502 -16.63 1.89 -15.44
N TYR A 503 -15.77 1.44 -14.54
CA TYR A 503 -15.47 2.17 -13.31
C TYR A 503 -13.99 2.54 -13.27
N THR A 504 -13.68 3.77 -12.90
CA THR A 504 -12.32 4.14 -12.50
C THR A 504 -12.19 4.06 -10.99
N ILE A 505 -11.02 3.68 -10.50
CA ILE A 505 -10.71 3.64 -9.08
C ILE A 505 -9.81 4.82 -8.76
N ALA A 506 -10.35 5.78 -8.02
CA ALA A 506 -9.64 6.99 -7.62
C ALA A 506 -8.53 6.70 -6.59
N ARG A 507 -7.65 7.67 -6.33
CA ARG A 507 -6.55 7.54 -5.35
C ARG A 507 -7.02 7.25 -3.92
N ASP A 508 -8.24 7.64 -3.58
CA ASP A 508 -8.88 7.32 -2.29
C ASP A 508 -9.53 5.93 -2.25
N GLY A 509 -9.43 5.16 -3.36
CA GLY A 509 -9.98 3.82 -3.50
C GLY A 509 -11.48 3.79 -3.83
N LEU A 510 -12.09 4.94 -4.11
CA LEU A 510 -13.49 5.01 -4.50
C LEU A 510 -13.68 4.70 -5.98
N PHE A 511 -14.78 4.01 -6.28
CA PHE A 511 -15.21 3.78 -7.66
C PHE A 511 -15.91 5.03 -8.20
N VAL A 512 -15.53 5.40 -9.44
CA VAL A 512 -16.15 6.49 -10.17
C VAL A 512 -16.68 5.92 -11.49
N GLU A 513 -17.99 5.92 -11.64
CA GLU A 513 -18.65 5.47 -12.85
C GLU A 513 -18.23 6.30 -14.07
N GLN A 514 -17.91 5.62 -15.15
CA GLN A 514 -17.62 6.21 -16.45
C GLN A 514 -18.66 5.71 -17.45
N PRO A 515 -19.58 6.58 -17.90
CA PRO A 515 -20.63 6.19 -18.84
C PRO A 515 -20.05 5.88 -20.22
N THR A 516 -20.85 5.24 -21.06
CA THR A 516 -20.53 5.04 -22.48
C THR A 516 -20.23 6.36 -23.19
N GLY A 517 -19.26 6.31 -24.12
CA GLY A 517 -18.85 7.48 -24.90
C GLY A 517 -17.45 7.98 -24.55
N PRO A 518 -17.13 9.22 -24.98
CA PRO A 518 -15.80 9.78 -24.79
C PRO A 518 -15.56 10.24 -23.35
N ALA A 519 -14.38 9.91 -22.83
CA ALA A 519 -13.87 10.36 -21.54
C ALA A 519 -12.43 10.89 -21.68
N ARG A 520 -12.04 11.79 -20.80
CA ARG A 520 -10.69 12.36 -20.77
C ARG A 520 -10.15 12.34 -19.34
N PHE A 521 -8.94 11.79 -19.19
CA PHE A 521 -8.23 11.76 -17.93
C PHE A 521 -6.90 12.50 -18.07
N VAL A 522 -6.44 13.12 -16.99
CA VAL A 522 -5.11 13.71 -16.89
C VAL A 522 -4.46 13.15 -15.64
N LEU A 523 -3.36 12.44 -15.83
CA LEU A 523 -2.57 11.89 -14.75
C LEU A 523 -1.39 12.82 -14.43
N ASP A 524 -1.14 13.01 -13.16
CA ASP A 524 0.08 13.65 -12.69
C ASP A 524 1.31 12.76 -12.99
N GLU A 525 2.48 13.29 -12.72
CA GLU A 525 3.76 12.63 -12.89
C GLU A 525 3.79 11.31 -12.09
N GLY A 526 4.18 10.22 -12.75
CA GLY A 526 4.26 8.87 -12.18
C GLY A 526 2.93 8.23 -11.78
N ASP A 527 1.80 8.93 -11.88
CA ASP A 527 0.49 8.44 -11.41
C ASP A 527 -0.09 7.32 -12.30
N MET A 528 -1.13 6.66 -11.78
CA MET A 528 -1.78 5.54 -12.45
C MET A 528 -3.31 5.68 -12.41
N LEU A 529 -3.94 5.54 -13.56
CA LEU A 529 -5.36 5.30 -13.71
C LEU A 529 -5.65 3.80 -13.62
N VAL A 530 -6.65 3.41 -12.85
CA VAL A 530 -7.16 2.05 -12.79
C VAL A 530 -8.58 2.03 -13.31
N ILE A 531 -8.85 1.24 -14.34
CA ILE A 531 -10.17 1.07 -14.96
C ILE A 531 -10.62 -0.36 -14.72
N LYS A 532 -11.74 -0.55 -14.03
CA LYS A 532 -12.44 -1.81 -13.93
C LYS A 532 -13.46 -1.89 -15.07
N TYR A 533 -13.40 -2.94 -15.88
CA TYR A 533 -14.30 -3.11 -17.03
C TYR A 533 -15.14 -4.40 -16.95
N ARG A 534 -14.81 -5.31 -16.02
CA ARG A 534 -15.58 -6.54 -15.84
C ARG A 534 -15.49 -7.06 -14.40
#